data_b43b91e8c2234577ecb11d632ce500e7
#
_entry.id   b43b91e8c2234577ecb11d632ce500e7
#
_cell.length_a   1.000
_cell.length_b   1.000
_cell.length_c   1.000
_cell.angle_alpha   90.00
_cell.angle_beta   90.00
_cell.angle_gamma   90.00
#
_symmetry.space_group_name_H-M   'P 1'
#
loop_
_entity.id
_entity.type
_entity.pdbx_description
1 polymer ?
#
loop_
_entity_poly.entity_id
_entity_poly.type
_entity_poly.pdbx_seq_one_letter_code
_entity_poly.pdbx_strand_id
1 'polypeptide(L)'
;LLATFTHFYHEENLKYNLVMVASAEEESSGKNGLNSMLSIIPKIDVAIVGEPTLMNLAVAEKGLVVFDALVKGTPSHAAHPNTNNAIYNTIDVLKWFQEFQFKKSSEALGDVKMTVTQINAGKQHNAVPADVKLVIDVRVNDQYSNQEIVEILQKESPCDAIIPRGLKLNSSSIPVDHELVQAGITIGRTTYGSPTLSDQACLSCPSLKLGPGDSTRSHSADEFIYINEIKEGIQIYIDLLNRVIN
;
A
#
# COMPACT_ATOMS: atom_id res chain seq x y z
N LEU A 1 6.31 5.75 -19.30
CA LEU A 1 7.70 5.36 -18.98
C LEU A 1 8.45 4.81 -20.21
N LEU A 2 7.95 3.81 -20.94
CA LEU A 2 8.67 3.24 -22.08
C LEU A 2 9.06 4.29 -23.15
N ALA A 3 8.13 5.15 -23.56
CA ALA A 3 8.42 6.22 -24.52
C ALA A 3 9.47 7.20 -23.99
N THR A 4 9.44 7.53 -22.70
CA THR A 4 10.46 8.36 -22.04
C THR A 4 11.82 7.66 -22.01
N PHE A 5 11.86 6.39 -21.66
CA PHE A 5 13.10 5.60 -21.69
C PHE A 5 13.72 5.56 -23.09
N THR A 6 12.88 5.37 -24.13
CA THR A 6 13.33 5.38 -25.53
C THR A 6 13.92 6.74 -25.93
N HIS A 7 13.36 7.86 -25.41
CA HIS A 7 13.88 9.21 -25.66
C HIS A 7 15.33 9.36 -25.18
N PHE A 8 15.68 8.82 -24.00
CA PHE A 8 17.02 8.90 -23.43
C PHE A 8 17.95 7.75 -23.83
N TYR A 9 17.49 6.76 -24.60
CA TYR A 9 18.21 5.50 -24.85
C TYR A 9 19.57 5.69 -25.54
N HIS A 10 19.72 6.70 -26.36
CA HIS A 10 20.96 7.01 -27.07
C HIS A 10 21.74 8.18 -26.48
N GLU A 11 21.28 8.75 -25.37
CA GLU A 11 21.98 9.82 -24.69
C GLU A 11 23.23 9.27 -23.97
N GLU A 12 24.35 9.96 -24.14
CA GLU A 12 25.63 9.62 -23.52
C GLU A 12 25.95 10.61 -22.38
N ASN A 13 26.80 10.19 -21.46
CA ASN A 13 27.31 11.01 -20.35
C ASN A 13 26.23 11.49 -19.38
N LEU A 14 25.15 10.72 -19.20
CA LEU A 14 24.13 10.99 -18.20
C LEU A 14 24.72 10.84 -16.79
N LYS A 15 24.26 11.66 -15.85
CA LYS A 15 24.62 11.61 -14.42
C LYS A 15 24.22 10.28 -13.77
N TYR A 16 23.13 9.66 -14.23
CA TYR A 16 22.60 8.38 -13.76
C TYR A 16 22.47 7.38 -14.90
N ASN A 17 22.63 6.10 -14.59
CA ASN A 17 22.19 5.03 -15.48
C ASN A 17 20.68 4.87 -15.38
N LEU A 18 19.98 4.81 -16.51
CA LEU A 18 18.55 4.55 -16.56
C LEU A 18 18.29 3.06 -16.77
N VAL A 19 17.49 2.47 -15.91
CA VAL A 19 17.04 1.08 -16.01
C VAL A 19 15.52 1.07 -16.12
N MET A 20 14.98 0.48 -17.19
CA MET A 20 13.55 0.27 -17.36
C MET A 20 13.20 -1.15 -16.95
N VAL A 21 12.26 -1.28 -16.03
CA VAL A 21 11.71 -2.57 -15.57
C VAL A 21 10.22 -2.63 -15.91
N ALA A 22 9.83 -3.65 -16.65
CA ALA A 22 8.41 -3.99 -16.86
C ALA A 22 8.10 -5.26 -16.06
N SER A 23 7.65 -5.06 -14.83
CA SER A 23 7.28 -6.16 -13.92
C SER A 23 5.92 -6.76 -14.27
N ALA A 24 5.71 -8.01 -13.87
CA ALA A 24 4.42 -8.69 -13.93
C ALA A 24 3.84 -8.85 -12.51
N GLU A 25 2.61 -9.35 -12.40
CA GLU A 25 1.96 -9.75 -11.14
C GLU A 25 1.87 -8.65 -10.06
N GLU A 26 1.89 -7.37 -10.43
CA GLU A 26 1.78 -6.26 -9.46
C GLU A 26 0.45 -6.35 -8.71
N GLU A 27 -0.68 -6.49 -9.42
CA GLU A 27 -2.05 -6.54 -8.88
C GLU A 27 -2.28 -7.67 -7.85
N SER A 28 -1.49 -8.73 -7.93
CA SER A 28 -1.57 -9.86 -7.01
C SER A 28 -0.43 -9.92 -5.99
N SER A 29 0.50 -8.95 -6.03
CA SER A 29 1.76 -8.97 -5.26
C SER A 29 2.49 -10.31 -5.40
N GLY A 30 2.51 -10.84 -6.62
CA GLY A 30 2.97 -12.19 -6.94
C GLY A 30 4.48 -12.35 -6.84
N LYS A 31 4.91 -13.59 -6.68
CA LYS A 31 6.34 -13.93 -6.51
C LYS A 31 7.20 -13.68 -7.76
N ASN A 32 6.58 -13.62 -8.96
CA ASN A 32 7.25 -13.35 -10.22
C ASN A 32 7.17 -11.87 -10.62
N GLY A 33 6.66 -11.00 -9.76
CA GLY A 33 6.63 -9.54 -9.92
C GLY A 33 8.00 -8.90 -9.71
N LEU A 34 8.02 -7.60 -9.36
CA LEU A 34 9.23 -6.80 -9.19
C LEU A 34 10.28 -7.46 -8.28
N ASN A 35 9.85 -8.11 -7.21
CA ASN A 35 10.76 -8.80 -6.28
C ASN A 35 11.68 -9.84 -6.96
N SER A 36 11.21 -10.51 -8.01
CA SER A 36 12.01 -11.49 -8.74
C SER A 36 13.14 -10.84 -9.56
N MET A 37 12.97 -9.57 -9.90
CA MET A 37 13.90 -8.81 -10.72
C MET A 37 15.00 -8.11 -9.88
N LEU A 38 14.73 -7.79 -8.61
CA LEU A 38 15.64 -7.03 -7.75
C LEU A 38 17.02 -7.67 -7.57
N SER A 39 17.14 -8.99 -7.72
CA SER A 39 18.41 -9.70 -7.60
C SER A 39 19.27 -9.66 -8.88
N ILE A 40 18.69 -9.30 -10.02
CA ILE A 40 19.37 -9.31 -11.34
C ILE A 40 19.58 -7.92 -11.93
N ILE A 41 18.89 -6.90 -11.43
CA ILE A 41 19.12 -5.50 -11.81
C ILE A 41 20.20 -4.89 -10.92
N PRO A 42 20.93 -3.85 -11.40
CA PRO A 42 21.90 -3.14 -10.59
C PRO A 42 21.28 -2.53 -9.32
N LYS A 43 22.12 -2.16 -8.35
CA LYS A 43 21.67 -1.38 -7.19
C LYS A 43 20.94 -0.13 -7.66
N ILE A 44 19.76 0.09 -7.11
CA ILE A 44 18.92 1.24 -7.41
C ILE A 44 19.21 2.34 -6.38
N ASP A 45 19.55 3.54 -6.85
CA ASP A 45 19.73 4.71 -5.99
C ASP A 45 18.41 5.43 -5.74
N VAL A 46 17.55 5.55 -6.78
CA VAL A 46 16.20 6.12 -6.71
C VAL A 46 15.31 5.47 -7.77
N ALA A 47 14.03 5.32 -7.50
CA ALA A 47 13.08 4.74 -8.45
C ALA A 47 11.88 5.66 -8.72
N ILE A 48 11.34 5.57 -9.94
CA ILE A 48 10.01 6.07 -10.31
C ILE A 48 9.13 4.87 -10.61
N VAL A 49 8.01 4.75 -9.88
CA VAL A 49 7.00 3.72 -10.12
C VAL A 49 5.80 4.34 -10.84
N GLY A 50 5.48 3.78 -12.01
CA GLY A 50 4.46 4.30 -12.93
C GLY A 50 3.06 3.92 -12.50
N GLU A 51 2.41 4.79 -11.77
CA GLU A 51 1.04 4.65 -11.28
C GLU A 51 0.22 5.89 -11.63
N PRO A 52 -1.12 5.80 -11.75
CA PRO A 52 -1.96 6.97 -12.08
C PRO A 52 -1.99 7.97 -10.92
N THR A 53 -1.36 9.14 -11.13
CA THR A 53 -1.27 10.23 -10.14
C THR A 53 -1.63 11.59 -10.71
N LEU A 54 -2.20 11.64 -11.93
CA LEU A 54 -2.36 12.88 -12.70
C LEU A 54 -1.02 13.64 -12.86
N MET A 55 0.09 12.91 -12.92
CA MET A 55 1.46 13.44 -12.94
C MET A 55 1.80 14.32 -11.72
N ASN A 56 1.12 14.18 -10.58
CA ASN A 56 1.54 14.74 -9.31
C ASN A 56 2.46 13.76 -8.56
N LEU A 57 3.29 14.31 -7.71
CA LEU A 57 4.38 13.61 -7.03
C LEU A 57 3.85 12.91 -5.77
N ALA A 58 3.54 11.63 -5.83
CA ALA A 58 3.23 10.85 -4.63
C ALA A 58 4.56 10.51 -3.91
N VAL A 59 4.94 11.36 -2.95
CA VAL A 59 6.22 11.27 -2.22
C VAL A 59 6.24 10.23 -1.13
N ALA A 60 5.11 9.65 -0.80
CA ALA A 60 4.97 8.53 0.13
C ALA A 60 3.73 7.71 -0.19
N GLU A 61 3.75 6.42 0.14
CA GLU A 61 2.56 5.55 0.09
C GLU A 61 2.42 4.71 1.35
N LYS A 62 1.16 4.38 1.72
CA LYS A 62 0.88 3.52 2.87
C LYS A 62 1.22 2.07 2.56
N GLY A 63 1.90 1.42 3.51
CA GLY A 63 2.06 -0.03 3.52
C GLY A 63 0.75 -0.74 3.88
N LEU A 64 0.78 -2.07 3.84
CA LEU A 64 -0.38 -2.92 4.12
C LEU A 64 0.00 -4.12 4.97
N VAL A 65 -0.74 -4.34 6.05
CA VAL A 65 -0.78 -5.62 6.76
C VAL A 65 -2.23 -6.08 6.86
N VAL A 66 -2.51 -7.28 6.36
CA VAL A 66 -3.82 -7.92 6.53
C VAL A 66 -3.71 -8.94 7.64
N PHE A 67 -4.64 -8.91 8.58
CA PHE A 67 -4.71 -9.85 9.69
C PHE A 67 -5.93 -10.75 9.61
N ASP A 68 -5.74 -12.00 10.01
CA ASP A 68 -6.81 -12.90 10.41
C ASP A 68 -6.92 -12.88 11.94
N ALA A 69 -8.10 -12.60 12.48
CA ALA A 69 -8.35 -12.59 13.90
C ALA A 69 -9.46 -13.56 14.30
N LEU A 70 -9.37 -14.06 15.52
CA LEU A 70 -10.28 -15.05 16.08
C LEU A 70 -10.84 -14.54 17.40
N VAL A 71 -12.16 -14.64 17.57
CA VAL A 71 -12.86 -14.41 18.82
C VAL A 71 -13.56 -15.70 19.21
N LYS A 72 -13.23 -16.27 20.36
CA LYS A 72 -13.73 -17.55 20.83
C LYS A 72 -14.97 -17.43 21.70
N GLY A 73 -15.72 -18.52 21.75
CA GLY A 73 -16.84 -18.73 22.68
C GLY A 73 -17.03 -20.21 22.97
N THR A 74 -18.08 -20.53 23.68
CA THR A 74 -18.45 -21.91 23.99
C THR A 74 -19.60 -22.34 23.06
N PRO A 75 -19.40 -23.32 22.18
CA PRO A 75 -20.47 -23.81 21.30
C PRO A 75 -21.58 -24.48 22.11
N SER A 76 -22.81 -24.25 21.73
CA SER A 76 -23.97 -24.86 22.38
C SER A 76 -25.20 -24.86 21.48
N HIS A 77 -26.24 -25.60 21.89
CA HIS A 77 -27.55 -25.47 21.28
C HIS A 77 -28.19 -24.15 21.72
N ALA A 78 -28.76 -23.38 20.77
CA ALA A 78 -29.30 -22.03 21.04
C ALA A 78 -30.45 -21.99 22.08
N ALA A 79 -31.15 -23.11 22.33
CA ALA A 79 -32.21 -23.21 23.34
C ALA A 79 -31.65 -23.34 24.78
N HIS A 80 -30.36 -23.55 24.97
CA HIS A 80 -29.75 -23.67 26.31
C HIS A 80 -29.07 -22.38 26.74
N PRO A 81 -28.97 -22.12 28.05
CA PRO A 81 -28.22 -20.98 28.57
C PRO A 81 -26.77 -21.01 28.09
N ASN A 82 -26.28 -19.87 27.60
CA ASN A 82 -24.88 -19.69 27.18
C ASN A 82 -24.41 -18.29 27.59
N THR A 83 -23.40 -18.25 28.46
CA THR A 83 -22.82 -16.99 28.96
C THR A 83 -21.53 -16.60 28.21
N ASN A 84 -21.12 -17.41 27.21
CA ASN A 84 -19.88 -17.17 26.46
C ASN A 84 -20.13 -17.42 24.95
N ASN A 85 -20.96 -16.56 24.34
CA ASN A 85 -21.29 -16.63 22.93
C ASN A 85 -20.25 -15.83 22.13
N ALA A 86 -19.53 -16.49 21.22
CA ALA A 86 -18.50 -15.87 20.36
C ALA A 86 -19.01 -14.64 19.57
N ILE A 87 -20.28 -14.69 19.09
CA ILE A 87 -20.88 -13.55 18.37
C ILE A 87 -21.05 -12.35 19.31
N TYR A 88 -21.52 -12.56 20.53
CA TYR A 88 -21.68 -11.46 21.49
C TYR A 88 -20.34 -10.92 22.00
N ASN A 89 -19.37 -11.79 22.22
CA ASN A 89 -18.00 -11.39 22.57
C ASN A 89 -17.37 -10.50 21.48
N THR A 90 -17.73 -10.71 20.21
CA THR A 90 -17.21 -9.91 19.08
C THR A 90 -17.67 -8.45 19.13
N ILE A 91 -18.76 -8.10 19.81
CA ILE A 91 -19.24 -6.71 19.92
C ILE A 91 -18.16 -5.81 20.53
N ASP A 92 -17.55 -6.23 21.64
CA ASP A 92 -16.50 -5.44 22.31
C ASP A 92 -15.20 -5.42 21.49
N VAL A 93 -14.89 -6.49 20.79
CA VAL A 93 -13.75 -6.56 19.86
C VAL A 93 -13.93 -5.57 18.70
N LEU A 94 -15.14 -5.50 18.09
CA LEU A 94 -15.41 -4.55 17.01
C LEU A 94 -15.35 -3.09 17.49
N LYS A 95 -15.88 -2.80 18.68
CA LYS A 95 -15.75 -1.47 19.29
C LYS A 95 -14.28 -1.09 19.49
N TRP A 96 -13.48 -2.02 20.02
CA TRP A 96 -12.07 -1.78 20.19
C TRP A 96 -11.38 -1.45 18.85
N PHE A 97 -11.61 -2.19 17.78
CA PHE A 97 -11.05 -1.90 16.45
C PHE A 97 -11.51 -0.54 15.90
N GLN A 98 -12.72 -0.12 16.22
CA GLN A 98 -13.28 1.17 15.81
C GLN A 98 -12.65 2.35 16.55
N GLU A 99 -12.33 2.17 17.84
CA GLU A 99 -11.89 3.22 18.76
C GLU A 99 -10.35 3.29 18.88
N PHE A 100 -9.65 2.19 18.60
CA PHE A 100 -8.18 2.13 18.74
C PHE A 100 -7.47 3.09 17.78
N GLN A 101 -6.51 3.83 18.34
CA GLN A 101 -5.69 4.78 17.57
C GLN A 101 -4.21 4.52 17.79
N PHE A 102 -3.47 4.44 16.71
CA PHE A 102 -2.02 4.40 16.74
C PHE A 102 -1.44 5.77 17.14
N LYS A 103 -0.33 5.77 17.87
CA LYS A 103 0.21 7.00 18.49
C LYS A 103 0.99 7.90 17.52
N LYS A 104 1.62 7.32 16.48
CA LYS A 104 2.47 8.06 15.55
C LYS A 104 1.68 8.40 14.29
N SER A 105 1.60 9.69 13.96
CA SER A 105 1.02 10.20 12.72
C SER A 105 2.13 10.63 11.76
N SER A 106 1.90 10.50 10.47
CA SER A 106 2.80 10.93 9.41
C SER A 106 2.37 12.27 8.84
N GLU A 107 3.33 13.13 8.55
CA GLU A 107 3.06 14.40 7.88
C GLU A 107 2.50 14.18 6.46
N ALA A 108 3.05 13.22 5.73
CA ALA A 108 2.65 12.92 4.35
C ALA A 108 1.45 11.98 4.25
N LEU A 109 1.34 10.99 5.16
CA LEU A 109 0.37 9.89 5.06
C LEU A 109 -0.73 9.94 6.13
N GLY A 110 -0.63 10.85 7.11
CA GLY A 110 -1.55 10.92 8.25
C GLY A 110 -1.47 9.68 9.14
N ASP A 111 -2.60 9.34 9.77
CA ASP A 111 -2.69 8.24 10.71
C ASP A 111 -2.69 6.86 10.04
N VAL A 112 -2.28 5.84 10.77
CA VAL A 112 -2.52 4.43 10.40
C VAL A 112 -4.03 4.21 10.35
N LYS A 113 -4.53 3.63 9.25
CA LYS A 113 -5.95 3.30 9.11
C LYS A 113 -6.15 1.81 9.30
N MET A 114 -7.00 1.44 10.25
CA MET A 114 -7.37 0.06 10.53
C MET A 114 -8.86 -0.15 10.27
N THR A 115 -9.21 -1.20 9.52
CA THR A 115 -10.60 -1.46 9.12
C THR A 115 -10.89 -2.96 9.19
N VAL A 116 -11.91 -3.35 9.93
CA VAL A 116 -12.46 -4.71 9.85
C VAL A 116 -13.24 -4.82 8.55
N THR A 117 -12.81 -5.71 7.66
CA THR A 117 -13.37 -5.85 6.30
C THR A 117 -14.23 -7.09 6.12
N GLN A 118 -14.05 -8.10 6.96
CA GLN A 118 -14.85 -9.32 6.93
C GLN A 118 -15.16 -9.81 8.32
N ILE A 119 -16.36 -10.38 8.50
CA ILE A 119 -16.82 -11.08 9.70
C ILE A 119 -17.54 -12.36 9.28
N ASN A 120 -17.13 -13.50 9.83
CA ASN A 120 -17.72 -14.80 9.52
C ASN A 120 -17.97 -15.60 10.79
N ALA A 121 -19.20 -16.07 11.00
CA ALA A 121 -19.62 -16.85 12.17
C ALA A 121 -20.80 -17.77 11.86
N GLY A 122 -20.86 -18.90 12.57
CA GLY A 122 -22.02 -19.81 12.57
C GLY A 122 -22.26 -20.51 11.23
N LYS A 123 -23.04 -21.59 11.28
CA LYS A 123 -23.46 -22.36 10.08
C LYS A 123 -24.93 -22.80 10.19
N GLN A 124 -25.48 -22.87 11.38
CA GLN A 124 -26.85 -23.37 11.64
C GLN A 124 -27.57 -22.41 12.58
N HIS A 125 -28.87 -22.22 12.35
CA HIS A 125 -29.71 -21.26 13.12
C HIS A 125 -29.88 -21.66 14.59
N ASN A 126 -29.76 -22.94 14.93
CA ASN A 126 -29.96 -23.48 16.28
C ASN A 126 -28.65 -23.81 17.02
N ALA A 127 -27.50 -23.35 16.52
CA ALA A 127 -26.19 -23.59 17.13
C ALA A 127 -25.44 -22.28 17.39
N VAL A 128 -25.01 -22.06 18.61
CA VAL A 128 -24.07 -21.01 18.98
C VAL A 128 -22.69 -21.44 18.48
N PRO A 129 -21.99 -20.59 17.68
CA PRO A 129 -20.69 -20.96 17.12
C PRO A 129 -19.57 -20.97 18.19
N ALA A 130 -18.54 -21.78 17.94
CA ALA A 130 -17.35 -21.83 18.77
C ALA A 130 -16.46 -20.59 18.60
N ASP A 131 -16.51 -19.97 17.43
CA ASP A 131 -15.67 -18.83 17.09
C ASP A 131 -16.33 -17.90 16.06
N VAL A 132 -15.78 -16.66 16.01
CA VAL A 132 -15.99 -15.68 14.96
C VAL A 132 -14.62 -15.37 14.35
N LYS A 133 -14.56 -15.35 13.01
CA LYS A 133 -13.36 -14.97 12.25
C LYS A 133 -13.54 -13.58 11.67
N LEU A 134 -12.52 -12.74 11.86
CA LEU A 134 -12.44 -11.39 11.34
C LEU A 134 -11.26 -11.29 10.36
N VAL A 135 -11.39 -10.42 9.36
CA VAL A 135 -10.28 -9.96 8.54
C VAL A 135 -10.13 -8.46 8.73
N ILE A 136 -8.91 -8.02 9.00
CA ILE A 136 -8.59 -6.63 9.29
C ILE A 136 -7.54 -6.14 8.28
N ASP A 137 -7.87 -5.08 7.54
CA ASP A 137 -6.97 -4.32 6.66
C ASP A 137 -6.34 -3.18 7.46
N VAL A 138 -4.99 -3.14 7.53
CA VAL A 138 -4.25 -2.09 8.22
C VAL A 138 -3.35 -1.38 7.23
N ARG A 139 -3.66 -0.10 6.93
CA ARG A 139 -2.87 0.79 6.08
C ARG A 139 -1.84 1.52 6.93
N VAL A 140 -0.60 1.11 6.81
CA VAL A 140 0.52 1.53 7.66
C VAL A 140 1.18 2.78 7.10
N ASN A 141 1.40 3.80 7.94
CA ASN A 141 2.16 4.99 7.53
C ASN A 141 3.68 4.77 7.69
N ASP A 142 4.49 5.70 7.22
CA ASP A 142 5.96 5.64 7.22
C ASP A 142 6.60 5.80 8.61
N GLN A 143 5.80 6.03 9.66
CA GLN A 143 6.27 6.14 11.05
C GLN A 143 6.30 4.79 11.78
N TYR A 144 5.78 3.72 11.15
CA TYR A 144 5.78 2.37 11.67
C TYR A 144 6.32 1.37 10.64
N SER A 145 7.08 0.41 11.10
CA SER A 145 7.29 -0.82 10.34
C SER A 145 6.07 -1.73 10.45
N ASN A 146 5.87 -2.61 9.46
CA ASN A 146 4.82 -3.63 9.53
C ASN A 146 4.98 -4.54 10.76
N GLN A 147 6.23 -4.80 11.19
CA GLN A 147 6.52 -5.59 12.39
C GLN A 147 6.05 -4.89 13.67
N GLU A 148 6.28 -3.57 13.82
CA GLU A 148 5.77 -2.80 14.99
C GLU A 148 4.24 -2.84 15.05
N ILE A 149 3.54 -2.76 13.92
CA ILE A 149 2.08 -2.89 13.88
C ILE A 149 1.62 -4.26 14.39
N VAL A 150 2.31 -5.33 13.98
CA VAL A 150 2.00 -6.69 14.45
C VAL A 150 2.18 -6.79 15.97
N GLU A 151 3.29 -6.32 16.50
CA GLU A 151 3.59 -6.36 17.96
C GLU A 151 2.56 -5.57 18.76
N ILE A 152 2.15 -4.40 18.29
CA ILE A 152 1.12 -3.58 18.94
C ILE A 152 -0.22 -4.32 18.95
N LEU A 153 -0.67 -4.83 17.80
CA LEU A 153 -1.97 -5.49 17.71
C LEU A 153 -2.03 -6.83 18.44
N GLN A 154 -0.93 -7.61 18.44
CA GLN A 154 -0.84 -8.84 19.21
C GLN A 154 -0.86 -8.61 20.72
N LYS A 155 -0.35 -7.47 21.17
CA LYS A 155 -0.32 -7.10 22.59
C LYS A 155 -1.61 -6.46 23.08
N GLU A 156 -2.23 -5.60 22.25
CA GLU A 156 -3.29 -4.70 22.71
C GLU A 156 -4.69 -5.14 22.25
N SER A 157 -4.81 -5.96 21.20
CA SER A 157 -6.13 -6.38 20.73
C SER A 157 -6.80 -7.36 21.70
N PRO A 158 -8.12 -7.24 21.90
CA PRO A 158 -8.87 -8.17 22.77
C PRO A 158 -9.23 -9.49 22.07
N CYS A 159 -8.61 -9.79 20.92
CA CYS A 159 -8.82 -11.04 20.19
C CYS A 159 -8.15 -12.22 20.89
N ASP A 160 -8.74 -13.41 20.83
CA ASP A 160 -8.09 -14.65 21.30
C ASP A 160 -6.86 -15.03 20.44
N ALA A 161 -6.86 -14.61 19.17
CA ALA A 161 -5.70 -14.67 18.28
C ALA A 161 -5.80 -13.60 17.21
N ILE A 162 -4.65 -13.03 16.82
CA ILE A 162 -4.51 -12.12 15.68
C ILE A 162 -3.20 -12.44 14.96
N ILE A 163 -3.29 -12.78 13.69
CA ILE A 163 -2.18 -13.35 12.90
C ILE A 163 -2.04 -12.56 11.60
N PRO A 164 -0.87 -11.99 11.28
CA PRO A 164 -0.66 -11.32 10.01
C PRO A 164 -0.53 -12.34 8.87
N ARG A 165 -1.10 -12.04 7.71
CA ARG A 165 -0.94 -12.85 6.48
C ARG A 165 0.44 -12.66 5.83
N GLY A 166 1.09 -11.51 6.06
CA GLY A 166 2.42 -11.19 5.55
C GLY A 166 2.89 -9.81 6.00
N LEU A 167 4.20 -9.54 5.87
CA LEU A 167 4.84 -8.31 6.34
C LEU A 167 5.62 -7.58 5.25
N LYS A 168 5.57 -8.05 4.00
CA LYS A 168 6.47 -7.56 2.94
C LYS A 168 6.02 -6.24 2.30
N LEU A 169 4.76 -5.85 2.47
CA LEU A 169 4.18 -4.67 1.84
C LEU A 169 4.39 -3.44 2.74
N ASN A 170 5.62 -2.96 2.79
CA ASN A 170 5.98 -1.82 3.63
C ASN A 170 5.51 -0.50 3.00
N SER A 171 5.36 0.54 3.85
CA SER A 171 5.27 1.92 3.35
C SER A 171 6.56 2.30 2.63
N SER A 172 6.47 3.19 1.66
CA SER A 172 7.60 3.73 0.91
C SER A 172 7.57 5.25 0.92
N SER A 173 8.72 5.89 0.74
CA SER A 173 8.80 7.35 0.66
C SER A 173 10.06 7.82 -0.07
N ILE A 174 10.04 9.09 -0.45
CA ILE A 174 11.18 9.84 -0.93
C ILE A 174 11.22 11.19 -0.21
N PRO A 175 12.38 11.66 0.28
CA PRO A 175 12.47 12.98 0.92
C PRO A 175 12.02 14.08 -0.02
N VAL A 176 11.27 15.07 0.51
CA VAL A 176 10.76 16.19 -0.29
C VAL A 176 11.91 17.03 -0.88
N ASP A 177 13.04 17.12 -0.20
CA ASP A 177 14.24 17.82 -0.66
C ASP A 177 15.09 17.01 -1.66
N HIS A 178 14.71 15.77 -1.98
CA HIS A 178 15.39 14.97 -3.00
C HIS A 178 15.30 15.65 -4.38
N GLU A 179 16.42 15.64 -5.16
CA GLU A 179 16.53 16.33 -6.44
C GLU A 179 15.41 15.96 -7.43
N LEU A 180 14.96 14.71 -7.46
CA LEU A 180 13.84 14.25 -8.29
C LEU A 180 12.52 14.93 -7.93
N VAL A 181 12.23 15.11 -6.64
CA VAL A 181 11.03 15.77 -6.14
C VAL A 181 11.11 17.29 -6.42
N GLN A 182 12.27 17.89 -6.15
CA GLN A 182 12.48 19.33 -6.41
C GLN A 182 12.39 19.67 -7.90
N ALA A 183 12.90 18.79 -8.78
CA ALA A 183 12.71 18.93 -10.22
C ALA A 183 11.22 18.94 -10.62
N GLY A 184 10.43 18.03 -10.03
CA GLY A 184 9.00 17.96 -10.26
C GLY A 184 8.25 19.21 -9.77
N ILE A 185 8.57 19.71 -8.59
CA ILE A 185 8.01 20.95 -8.05
C ILE A 185 8.34 22.15 -8.98
N THR A 186 9.58 22.20 -9.49
CA THR A 186 10.03 23.27 -10.40
C THR A 186 9.23 23.31 -11.71
N ILE A 187 8.74 22.15 -12.20
CA ILE A 187 7.86 22.08 -13.38
C ILE A 187 6.37 22.15 -13.03
N GLY A 188 6.04 22.63 -11.81
CA GLY A 188 4.67 22.92 -11.38
C GLY A 188 3.87 21.70 -10.89
N ARG A 189 4.54 20.59 -10.51
CA ARG A 189 3.84 19.44 -9.91
C ARG A 189 3.73 19.60 -8.40
N THR A 190 2.61 19.10 -7.83
CA THR A 190 2.35 19.13 -6.39
C THR A 190 2.74 17.79 -5.75
N THR A 191 3.13 17.84 -4.47
CA THR A 191 3.44 16.64 -3.67
C THR A 191 2.22 16.19 -2.87
N TYR A 192 2.09 14.87 -2.64
CA TYR A 192 1.06 14.31 -1.76
C TYR A 192 1.45 12.90 -1.26
N GLY A 193 0.76 12.43 -0.21
CA GLY A 193 0.85 11.04 0.26
C GLY A 193 -0.24 10.16 -0.34
N SER A 194 0.14 9.05 -0.96
CA SER A 194 -0.80 8.10 -1.58
C SER A 194 -1.37 7.11 -0.56
N PRO A 195 -2.69 6.91 -0.50
CA PRO A 195 -3.29 5.89 0.36
C PRO A 195 -3.19 4.48 -0.22
N THR A 196 -2.85 4.35 -1.51
CA THR A 196 -2.78 3.07 -2.23
C THR A 196 -1.34 2.55 -2.26
N LEU A 197 -1.20 1.23 -2.39
CA LEU A 197 0.06 0.52 -2.46
C LEU A 197 0.42 0.23 -3.91
N SER A 198 1.70 0.10 -4.21
CA SER A 198 2.25 -0.25 -5.52
C SER A 198 3.53 -1.10 -5.39
N ASP A 199 4.19 -1.35 -6.49
CA ASP A 199 5.52 -2.00 -6.51
C ASP A 199 6.59 -1.26 -5.68
N GLN A 200 6.35 0.02 -5.28
CA GLN A 200 7.23 0.73 -4.34
C GLN A 200 7.43 -0.04 -3.02
N ALA A 201 6.42 -0.79 -2.56
CA ALA A 201 6.51 -1.59 -1.35
C ALA A 201 7.62 -2.66 -1.38
N CYS A 202 8.10 -3.01 -2.57
CA CYS A 202 9.19 -3.96 -2.78
C CYS A 202 10.58 -3.31 -2.78
N LEU A 203 10.66 -1.97 -2.83
CA LEU A 203 11.90 -1.23 -2.95
C LEU A 203 12.47 -0.85 -1.59
N SER A 204 13.80 -0.85 -1.48
CA SER A 204 14.53 -0.37 -0.31
C SER A 204 15.21 0.98 -0.52
N CYS A 205 15.09 1.56 -1.71
CA CYS A 205 15.60 2.88 -2.07
C CYS A 205 14.49 3.95 -2.00
N PRO A 206 14.82 5.24 -1.95
CA PRO A 206 13.87 6.31 -2.16
C PRO A 206 13.11 6.11 -3.47
N SER A 207 11.78 6.23 -3.43
CA SER A 207 10.96 5.99 -4.60
C SER A 207 9.80 6.97 -4.70
N LEU A 208 9.53 7.40 -5.94
CA LEU A 208 8.47 8.34 -6.29
C LEU A 208 7.40 7.62 -7.12
N LYS A 209 6.15 7.69 -6.70
CA LYS A 209 5.02 7.26 -7.52
C LYS A 209 4.58 8.41 -8.42
N LEU A 210 4.55 8.16 -9.71
CA LEU A 210 4.26 9.19 -10.71
C LEU A 210 3.75 8.56 -12.00
N GLY A 211 2.67 9.08 -12.56
CA GLY A 211 2.20 8.65 -13.87
C GLY A 211 0.94 9.34 -14.33
N PRO A 212 0.62 9.24 -15.64
CA PRO A 212 -0.60 9.80 -16.20
C PRO A 212 -1.83 9.01 -15.73
N GLY A 213 -3.01 9.63 -15.85
CA GLY A 213 -4.27 9.06 -15.42
C GLY A 213 -4.62 9.36 -13.97
N ASP A 214 -5.89 9.18 -13.66
CA ASP A 214 -6.48 9.39 -12.35
C ASP A 214 -6.75 8.05 -11.67
N SER A 215 -6.18 7.82 -10.49
CA SER A 215 -6.35 6.57 -9.73
C SER A 215 -7.80 6.28 -9.33
N THR A 216 -8.69 7.28 -9.35
CA THR A 216 -10.11 7.07 -9.08
C THR A 216 -10.84 6.30 -10.19
N ARG A 217 -10.22 6.17 -11.36
CA ARG A 217 -10.74 5.40 -12.50
C ARG A 217 -10.29 3.95 -12.48
N SER A 218 -9.27 3.60 -11.69
CA SER A 218 -8.75 2.23 -11.58
C SER A 218 -9.77 1.31 -10.93
N HIS A 219 -9.78 0.04 -11.33
CA HIS A 219 -10.67 -1.01 -10.84
C HIS A 219 -12.16 -0.71 -11.05
N SER A 220 -12.51 0.15 -11.99
CA SER A 220 -13.89 0.42 -12.40
C SER A 220 -14.28 -0.44 -13.62
N ALA A 221 -15.61 -0.62 -13.84
CA ALA A 221 -16.10 -1.45 -14.95
C ALA A 221 -15.68 -0.92 -16.33
N ASP A 222 -15.57 0.41 -16.48
CA ASP A 222 -15.18 1.09 -17.70
C ASP A 222 -13.88 1.90 -17.45
N GLU A 223 -12.85 1.24 -16.98
CA GLU A 223 -11.54 1.87 -16.73
C GLU A 223 -10.96 2.48 -18.01
N PHE A 224 -10.51 3.73 -17.93
CA PHE A 224 -9.99 4.46 -19.07
C PHE A 224 -8.92 5.47 -18.71
N ILE A 225 -8.12 5.87 -19.71
CA ILE A 225 -7.19 6.99 -19.67
C ILE A 225 -7.39 7.84 -20.93
N TYR A 226 -7.28 9.17 -20.81
CA TYR A 226 -7.31 10.03 -21.97
C TYR A 226 -5.99 10.02 -22.73
N ILE A 227 -6.04 10.03 -24.07
CA ILE A 227 -4.83 10.07 -24.92
C ILE A 227 -3.97 11.29 -24.61
N ASN A 228 -4.57 12.43 -24.28
CA ASN A 228 -3.84 13.64 -23.93
C ASN A 228 -3.08 13.48 -22.60
N GLU A 229 -3.63 12.79 -21.60
CA GLU A 229 -2.92 12.49 -20.34
C GLU A 229 -1.65 11.68 -20.62
N ILE A 230 -1.70 10.72 -21.56
CA ILE A 230 -0.52 9.95 -21.96
C ILE A 230 0.53 10.86 -22.61
N LYS A 231 0.13 11.71 -23.57
CA LYS A 231 1.04 12.63 -24.29
C LYS A 231 1.70 13.62 -23.34
N GLU A 232 0.91 14.27 -22.49
CA GLU A 232 1.38 15.21 -21.48
C GLU A 232 2.30 14.50 -20.46
N GLY A 233 1.93 13.29 -20.02
CA GLY A 233 2.73 12.48 -19.12
C GLY A 233 4.12 12.16 -19.67
N ILE A 234 4.22 11.82 -20.95
CA ILE A 234 5.54 11.58 -21.61
C ILE A 234 6.37 12.86 -21.55
N GLN A 235 5.81 14.02 -21.88
CA GLN A 235 6.53 15.29 -21.85
C GLN A 235 6.98 15.66 -20.45
N ILE A 236 6.09 15.50 -19.44
CA ILE A 236 6.41 15.78 -18.04
C ILE A 236 7.55 14.88 -17.54
N TYR A 237 7.56 13.59 -17.90
CA TYR A 237 8.66 12.69 -17.56
C TYR A 237 9.99 13.12 -18.21
N ILE A 238 9.95 13.54 -19.48
CA ILE A 238 11.15 14.04 -20.18
C ILE A 238 11.66 15.31 -19.51
N ASP A 239 10.79 16.28 -19.22
CA ASP A 239 11.16 17.55 -18.59
C ASP A 239 11.71 17.34 -17.17
N LEU A 240 11.13 16.38 -16.41
CA LEU A 240 11.57 15.99 -15.08
C LEU A 240 12.97 15.37 -15.13
N LEU A 241 13.16 14.36 -15.98
CA LEU A 241 14.42 13.63 -16.07
C LEU A 241 15.55 14.49 -16.63
N ASN A 242 15.30 15.36 -17.61
CA ASN A 242 16.31 16.32 -18.10
C ASN A 242 16.91 17.19 -16.99
N ARG A 243 16.18 17.47 -15.92
CA ARG A 243 16.65 18.28 -14.80
C ARG A 243 17.47 17.49 -13.78
N VAL A 244 17.38 16.18 -13.82
CA VAL A 244 18.01 15.28 -12.83
C VAL A 244 19.22 14.55 -13.40
N ILE A 245 19.14 14.13 -14.68
CA ILE A 245 20.14 13.24 -15.26
C ILE A 245 21.13 13.92 -16.24
N ASN A 246 20.87 15.19 -16.61
CA ASN A 246 21.74 16.01 -17.47
C ASN A 246 22.56 17.09 -16.68
#